data_333b1ed60b317db78eb956ddd800c5f9
#
_entry.id   333b1ed60b317db78eb956ddd800c5f9
#
_cell.length_a   1.000
_cell.length_b   1.000
_cell.length_c   1.000
_cell.angle_alpha   90.00
_cell.angle_beta   90.00
_cell.angle_gamma   90.00
#
_symmetry.space_group_name_H-M   'P 1'
#
loop_
_entity.id
_entity.type
_entity.pdbx_description
1 polymer ?
#
loop_
_entity_poly.entity_id
_entity_poly.type
_entity_poly.pdbx_seq_one_letter_code
_entity_poly.pdbx_strand_id
1 'polypeptide(L)'
;PFLPHFEEKTKKVSFSVRVVPRSPVLIIEGQKEAPLFNKQIKYLMNQELLYKYFKGIATIEEEKLILDWVEASEENREAFLKERMMFDVALFSERQSAGKKTFHLTPILKWGIRIAAVIIVGVCGYFMTNDYLYNQASLPQTVTVPAGQRAQITLADGTRVWLNAQSTLTYASNFGRGERNVELDGEAYFEVAKNKDIPFYVHTEMNKVKVVGTSFNVCAYAGSKEFETTLVEGIVDIYPANSNKAITRLQKEEFFGNYDGKCKKVILPSYEYLRWKEGLYCFDDVPFSCILTKLEMYYNVKITVSDPKLLNYDSCTGKFREQDGVEHILRTISKDHPFEFSINEEKDSIFIYEK
;
A
#
# COMPACT_ATOMS: atom_id res chain seq x y z
N PRO A 1 16.53 3.43 18.67
CA PRO A 1 16.35 4.61 19.47
C PRO A 1 16.91 5.83 18.74
N PHE A 2 16.11 6.45 17.93
CA PHE A 2 16.33 7.81 17.41
C PHE A 2 14.97 8.39 17.07
N LEU A 3 14.50 9.26 17.97
CA LEU A 3 13.36 10.14 17.73
C LEU A 3 13.89 11.39 17.00
N PRO A 4 13.23 11.92 15.99
CA PRO A 4 13.53 13.24 15.46
C PRO A 4 12.78 14.30 16.27
N HIS A 5 13.52 15.32 16.68
CA HIS A 5 13.09 16.58 17.25
C HIS A 5 12.08 17.29 16.33
N PHE A 6 10.92 17.61 16.88
CA PHE A 6 10.02 18.60 16.32
C PHE A 6 10.43 19.98 16.85
N GLU A 7 10.98 20.83 16.02
CA GLU A 7 11.16 22.26 16.28
C GLU A 7 9.82 22.98 16.06
N GLU A 8 9.26 23.45 17.15
CA GLU A 8 8.09 24.32 17.20
C GLU A 8 8.49 25.75 16.85
N LYS A 9 8.25 26.18 15.61
CA LYS A 9 8.39 27.56 15.18
C LYS A 9 7.22 28.39 15.70
N THR A 10 7.36 28.98 16.89
CA THR A 10 6.50 30.05 17.37
C THR A 10 6.71 31.31 16.52
N LYS A 11 5.74 31.64 15.67
CA LYS A 11 5.65 32.93 15.01
C LYS A 11 5.27 33.99 16.04
N LYS A 12 6.23 34.83 16.42
CA LYS A 12 5.97 36.10 17.11
C LYS A 12 5.18 37.02 16.18
N VAL A 13 3.88 37.21 16.49
CA VAL A 13 3.08 38.25 15.88
C VAL A 13 3.39 39.55 16.61
N SER A 14 4.13 40.44 15.99
CA SER A 14 4.38 41.79 16.49
C SER A 14 3.20 42.70 16.08
N PHE A 15 2.41 43.11 17.04
CA PHE A 15 1.43 44.17 16.82
C PHE A 15 2.14 45.53 16.90
N SER A 16 2.26 46.23 15.78
CA SER A 16 2.66 47.62 15.77
C SER A 16 1.42 48.50 15.94
N VAL A 17 1.27 49.13 17.09
CA VAL A 17 0.29 50.17 17.31
C VAL A 17 0.82 51.47 16.70
N ARG A 18 0.21 51.93 15.62
CA ARG A 18 0.45 53.27 15.07
C ARG A 18 -0.31 54.30 15.92
N VAL A 19 0.42 55.02 16.70
CA VAL A 19 -0.07 56.23 17.35
C VAL A 19 -0.01 57.39 16.34
N VAL A 20 -1.16 57.95 16.03
CA VAL A 20 -1.28 59.15 15.19
C VAL A 20 -1.13 60.37 16.11
N PRO A 21 -0.14 61.26 15.89
CA PRO A 21 -0.04 62.47 16.72
C PRO A 21 -0.97 63.54 16.20
N ARG A 22 -1.79 64.10 17.06
CA ARG A 22 -2.46 65.37 16.81
C ARG A 22 -1.99 66.41 17.81
N SER A 23 -1.27 67.41 17.26
CA SER A 23 -1.12 68.80 17.63
C SER A 23 -0.15 69.22 18.70
N PRO A 24 0.38 70.47 18.59
CA PRO A 24 1.70 70.84 19.01
C PRO A 24 1.75 71.29 20.48
N VAL A 25 2.79 70.81 21.14
CA VAL A 25 3.12 71.25 22.51
C VAL A 25 3.86 72.57 22.43
N LEU A 26 3.27 73.58 23.06
CA LEU A 26 3.98 74.82 23.40
C LEU A 26 4.76 74.54 24.66
N ILE A 27 6.08 74.60 24.61
CA ILE A 27 6.97 74.53 25.77
C ILE A 27 6.97 75.85 26.46
N ILE A 28 6.49 75.91 27.71
CA ILE A 28 6.78 77.02 28.64
C ILE A 28 7.54 76.41 29.81
N GLU A 29 8.83 76.74 29.86
CA GLU A 29 9.69 76.53 31.04
C GLU A 29 9.24 77.53 32.14
N GLY A 30 9.14 77.07 33.40
CA GLY A 30 9.02 77.99 34.52
C GLY A 30 8.54 77.41 35.85
N GLN A 31 9.46 76.97 36.63
CA GLN A 31 9.50 77.08 38.12
C GLN A 31 8.55 76.20 38.99
N LYS A 32 9.28 75.54 39.90
CA LYS A 32 8.91 74.86 41.13
C LYS A 32 7.89 75.67 41.99
N GLU A 33 6.80 74.96 42.31
CA GLU A 33 6.14 74.94 43.61
C GLU A 33 5.12 73.82 43.69
N ALA A 34 5.45 72.79 44.39
CA ALA A 34 4.45 71.75 44.69
C ALA A 34 4.77 71.22 46.10
N PRO A 35 3.91 71.43 47.06
CA PRO A 35 3.26 70.25 47.64
C PRO A 35 1.79 70.39 48.03
N LEU A 36 1.22 71.55 47.87
CA LEU A 36 -0.24 71.78 48.24
C LEU A 36 -1.21 71.40 47.11
N PHE A 37 -0.82 71.49 45.87
CA PHE A 37 -1.62 71.19 44.70
C PHE A 37 -1.97 69.68 44.57
N ASN A 38 -1.04 68.82 44.94
CA ASN A 38 -1.25 67.35 44.84
C ASN A 38 -2.26 66.81 45.84
N LYS A 39 -2.50 67.44 46.95
CA LYS A 39 -3.44 67.00 47.98
C LYS A 39 -4.87 67.31 47.64
N GLN A 40 -5.12 68.34 46.85
CA GLN A 40 -6.42 68.78 46.43
C GLN A 40 -6.92 68.05 45.20
N ILE A 41 -6.05 67.61 44.31
CA ILE A 41 -6.36 66.79 43.11
C ILE A 41 -6.73 65.35 43.49
N LYS A 42 -6.17 64.80 44.56
CA LYS A 42 -6.48 63.41 45.01
C LYS A 42 -7.92 63.27 45.54
N TYR A 43 -8.58 64.39 45.94
CA TYR A 43 -9.97 64.40 46.39
C TYR A 43 -10.99 64.70 45.28
N LEU A 44 -10.55 65.15 44.10
CA LEU A 44 -11.44 65.56 43.01
C LEU A 44 -11.56 64.51 41.88
N MET A 45 -10.62 63.48 41.87
CA MET A 45 -10.66 62.48 40.84
C MET A 45 -11.63 61.38 41.25
N ASN A 46 -12.85 61.47 40.72
CA ASN A 46 -13.89 60.49 40.98
C ASN A 46 -14.01 59.52 39.76
N GLN A 47 -14.49 58.33 40.03
CA GLN A 47 -14.65 57.27 39.03
C GLN A 47 -15.60 57.71 37.90
N GLU A 48 -16.57 58.56 38.19
CA GLU A 48 -17.53 59.08 37.20
C GLU A 48 -16.84 59.98 36.16
N LEU A 49 -15.84 60.78 36.57
CA LEU A 49 -15.07 61.61 35.65
C LEU A 49 -14.18 60.81 34.73
N LEU A 50 -13.57 59.75 35.24
CA LEU A 50 -12.78 58.81 34.43
C LEU A 50 -13.67 58.06 33.43
N TYR A 51 -14.89 57.65 33.81
CA TYR A 51 -15.81 57.00 32.92
C TYR A 51 -16.35 57.92 31.82
N LYS A 52 -16.56 59.24 32.12
CA LYS A 52 -16.88 60.24 31.08
C LYS A 52 -15.76 60.33 30.06
N TYR A 53 -14.51 60.36 30.52
CA TYR A 53 -13.33 60.38 29.67
C TYR A 53 -13.25 59.14 28.81
N PHE A 54 -13.44 57.97 29.40
CA PHE A 54 -13.39 56.68 28.64
C PHE A 54 -14.52 56.56 27.63
N LYS A 55 -15.66 57.21 27.87
CA LYS A 55 -16.79 57.29 26.91
C LYS A 55 -16.60 58.41 25.87
N GLY A 56 -15.57 59.20 25.94
CA GLY A 56 -15.34 60.32 25.03
C GLY A 56 -16.32 61.49 25.16
N ILE A 57 -16.96 61.64 26.33
CA ILE A 57 -17.91 62.71 26.62
C ILE A 57 -17.45 63.73 27.67
N ALA A 58 -16.14 63.65 28.03
CA ALA A 58 -15.51 64.62 28.91
C ALA A 58 -15.32 65.94 28.18
N THR A 59 -15.41 67.08 28.92
CA THR A 59 -15.05 68.40 28.40
C THR A 59 -13.55 68.58 28.31
N ILE A 60 -13.11 69.58 27.50
CA ILE A 60 -11.67 69.87 27.32
C ILE A 60 -10.96 70.17 28.66
N GLU A 61 -11.69 70.84 29.58
CA GLU A 61 -11.19 71.16 30.91
C GLU A 61 -11.08 69.89 31.79
N GLU A 62 -12.07 69.01 31.71
CA GLU A 62 -12.10 67.72 32.40
C GLU A 62 -10.98 66.76 31.86
N GLU A 63 -10.76 66.73 30.56
CA GLU A 63 -9.68 65.96 29.94
C GLU A 63 -8.31 66.44 30.43
N LYS A 64 -8.09 67.76 30.46
CA LYS A 64 -6.82 68.33 30.93
C LYS A 64 -6.57 67.99 32.41
N LEU A 65 -7.59 68.06 33.25
CA LEU A 65 -7.54 67.69 34.66
C LEU A 65 -7.15 66.22 34.85
N ILE A 66 -7.68 65.33 34.01
CA ILE A 66 -7.34 63.88 34.05
C ILE A 66 -5.90 63.68 33.61
N LEU A 67 -5.45 64.32 32.53
CA LEU A 67 -4.09 64.19 32.02
C LEU A 67 -3.06 64.71 33.05
N ASP A 68 -3.31 65.89 33.60
CA ASP A 68 -2.43 66.48 34.65
C ASP A 68 -2.37 65.53 35.88
N TRP A 69 -3.48 64.90 36.26
CA TRP A 69 -3.53 63.96 37.37
C TRP A 69 -2.75 62.63 37.03
N VAL A 70 -2.86 62.12 35.83
CA VAL A 70 -2.16 60.90 35.38
C VAL A 70 -0.63 61.16 35.35
N GLU A 71 -0.20 62.35 34.91
CA GLU A 71 1.22 62.73 34.83
C GLU A 71 1.84 63.06 36.20
N ALA A 72 1.00 63.37 37.21
CA ALA A 72 1.45 63.80 38.52
C ALA A 72 2.15 62.71 39.35
N SER A 73 1.83 61.45 39.17
CA SER A 73 2.52 60.31 39.83
C SER A 73 2.31 59.00 39.14
N GLU A 74 3.24 58.05 39.31
CA GLU A 74 3.12 56.68 38.78
C GLU A 74 1.91 55.92 39.41
N GLU A 75 1.60 56.20 40.69
CA GLU A 75 0.41 55.63 41.36
C GLU A 75 -0.87 56.04 40.69
N ASN A 76 -0.99 57.30 40.23
CA ASN A 76 -2.18 57.80 39.52
C ASN A 76 -2.29 57.15 38.13
N ARG A 77 -1.18 56.94 37.49
CA ARG A 77 -1.12 56.24 36.19
C ARG A 77 -1.56 54.80 36.29
N GLU A 78 -1.09 54.07 37.32
CA GLU A 78 -1.56 52.72 37.58
C GLU A 78 -3.05 52.67 37.91
N ALA A 79 -3.55 53.61 38.72
CA ALA A 79 -4.98 53.72 39.04
C ALA A 79 -5.82 53.99 37.78
N PHE A 80 -5.37 54.88 36.89
CA PHE A 80 -6.02 55.18 35.63
C PHE A 80 -6.09 53.91 34.72
N LEU A 81 -4.99 53.17 34.58
CA LEU A 81 -4.93 51.96 33.79
C LEU A 81 -5.85 50.88 34.36
N LYS A 82 -5.92 50.74 35.66
CA LYS A 82 -6.80 49.81 36.35
C LYS A 82 -8.28 50.13 36.10
N GLU A 83 -8.69 51.41 36.22
CA GLU A 83 -10.07 51.83 35.93
C GLU A 83 -10.40 51.68 34.43
N ARG A 84 -9.46 51.96 33.54
CA ARG A 84 -9.57 51.72 32.11
C ARG A 84 -9.85 50.26 31.79
N MET A 85 -9.06 49.37 32.40
CA MET A 85 -9.23 47.91 32.20
C MET A 85 -10.61 47.45 32.70
N MET A 86 -11.09 47.97 33.85
CA MET A 86 -12.41 47.63 34.36
C MET A 86 -13.55 48.13 33.42
N PHE A 87 -13.40 49.32 32.85
CA PHE A 87 -14.31 49.86 31.86
C PHE A 87 -14.36 49.02 30.59
N ASP A 88 -13.21 48.64 30.07
CA ASP A 88 -13.13 47.77 28.87
C ASP A 88 -13.74 46.42 29.12
N VAL A 89 -13.50 45.76 30.29
CA VAL A 89 -14.15 44.51 30.68
C VAL A 89 -15.67 44.65 30.76
N ALA A 90 -16.19 45.76 31.31
CA ALA A 90 -17.63 46.04 31.37
C ALA A 90 -18.23 46.14 29.96
N LEU A 91 -17.57 46.86 29.04
CA LEU A 91 -17.99 46.98 27.65
C LEU A 91 -18.00 45.64 26.90
N PHE A 92 -17.01 44.78 27.15
CA PHE A 92 -16.97 43.44 26.59
C PHE A 92 -18.08 42.54 27.15
N SER A 93 -18.42 42.67 28.43
CA SER A 93 -19.50 41.88 29.05
C SER A 93 -20.87 42.27 28.54
N GLU A 94 -21.13 43.56 28.31
CA GLU A 94 -22.35 44.02 27.67
C GLU A 94 -22.50 43.56 26.21
N ARG A 95 -21.39 43.49 25.45
CA ARG A 95 -21.41 42.99 24.09
C ARG A 95 -21.70 41.48 24.01
N GLN A 96 -21.28 40.70 25.01
CA GLN A 96 -21.58 39.27 25.05
C GLN A 96 -23.04 38.96 25.40
N SER A 97 -23.73 39.81 26.12
CA SER A 97 -25.14 39.60 26.46
C SER A 97 -26.12 40.00 25.34
N ALA A 98 -25.65 40.76 24.35
CA ALA A 98 -26.50 41.28 23.26
C ALA A 98 -26.49 40.42 21.98
N GLY A 99 -26.29 39.10 22.06
CA GLY A 99 -26.20 38.30 20.82
C GLY A 99 -26.33 36.82 20.89
N LYS A 100 -26.88 36.21 21.91
CA LYS A 100 -27.34 34.82 21.78
C LYS A 100 -28.67 34.81 21.00
N LYS A 101 -28.60 34.96 19.66
CA LYS A 101 -29.66 34.49 18.79
C LYS A 101 -29.75 32.98 19.00
N THR A 102 -30.67 32.55 19.87
CA THR A 102 -31.07 31.15 19.94
C THR A 102 -31.72 30.83 18.60
N PHE A 103 -30.96 30.10 17.75
CA PHE A 103 -31.53 29.52 16.52
C PHE A 103 -32.57 28.48 16.96
N HIS A 104 -33.82 28.89 17.04
CA HIS A 104 -34.93 27.96 17.20
C HIS A 104 -35.09 27.21 15.89
N LEU A 105 -34.38 26.05 15.79
CA LEU A 105 -34.59 25.08 14.71
C LEU A 105 -36.09 24.72 14.71
N THR A 106 -36.74 24.95 13.57
CA THR A 106 -38.15 24.55 13.38
C THR A 106 -38.27 23.04 13.65
N PRO A 107 -39.40 22.54 14.17
CA PRO A 107 -39.58 21.12 14.46
C PRO A 107 -39.27 20.24 13.22
N ILE A 108 -39.61 20.71 12.03
CA ILE A 108 -39.30 20.03 10.74
C ILE A 108 -37.79 19.87 10.54
N LEU A 109 -36.98 20.89 10.84
CA LEU A 109 -35.52 20.82 10.68
C LEU A 109 -34.87 19.89 11.72
N LYS A 110 -35.43 19.84 12.96
CA LYS A 110 -35.01 18.88 13.97
C LYS A 110 -35.28 17.43 13.55
N TRP A 111 -36.42 17.16 12.92
CA TRP A 111 -36.73 15.84 12.34
C TRP A 111 -35.83 15.52 11.16
N GLY A 112 -35.55 16.46 10.28
CA GLY A 112 -34.62 16.30 9.15
C GLY A 112 -33.22 15.95 9.62
N ILE A 113 -32.67 16.59 10.65
CA ILE A 113 -31.36 16.28 11.23
C ILE A 113 -31.33 14.87 11.84
N ARG A 114 -32.40 14.44 12.51
CA ARG A 114 -32.48 13.08 13.09
C ARG A 114 -32.47 12.01 11.98
N ILE A 115 -33.25 12.21 10.93
CA ILE A 115 -33.28 11.29 9.78
C ILE A 115 -31.92 11.26 9.10
N ALA A 116 -31.29 12.41 8.86
CA ALA A 116 -29.95 12.50 8.28
C ALA A 116 -28.90 11.77 9.14
N ALA A 117 -28.96 11.91 10.47
CA ALA A 117 -28.07 11.21 11.38
C ALA A 117 -28.24 9.69 11.30
N VAL A 118 -29.48 9.18 11.23
CA VAL A 118 -29.75 7.74 11.09
C VAL A 118 -29.23 7.22 9.75
N ILE A 119 -29.40 7.98 8.65
CA ILE A 119 -28.87 7.62 7.34
C ILE A 119 -27.34 7.58 7.37
N ILE A 120 -26.69 8.59 7.97
CA ILE A 120 -25.22 8.63 8.08
C ILE A 120 -24.70 7.42 8.88
N VAL A 121 -25.32 7.12 10.03
CA VAL A 121 -24.93 5.95 10.83
C VAL A 121 -25.14 4.66 10.04
N GLY A 122 -26.23 4.52 9.30
CA GLY A 122 -26.51 3.38 8.44
C GLY A 122 -25.49 3.23 7.32
N VAL A 123 -25.14 4.32 6.65
CA VAL A 123 -24.14 4.35 5.58
C VAL A 123 -22.74 4.06 6.13
N CYS A 124 -22.35 4.68 7.24
CA CYS A 124 -21.07 4.39 7.90
C CYS A 124 -21.01 2.93 8.37
N GLY A 125 -22.08 2.42 8.98
CA GLY A 125 -22.17 1.01 9.37
C GLY A 125 -22.06 0.05 8.19
N TYR A 126 -22.70 0.36 7.08
CA TYR A 126 -22.59 -0.41 5.84
C TYR A 126 -21.14 -0.43 5.31
N PHE A 127 -20.47 0.73 5.23
CA PHE A 127 -19.07 0.77 4.80
C PHE A 127 -18.12 0.06 5.77
N MET A 128 -18.30 0.23 7.08
CA MET A 128 -17.47 -0.46 8.07
C MET A 128 -17.66 -1.98 8.06
N THR A 129 -18.91 -2.45 7.94
CA THR A 129 -19.17 -3.90 7.84
C THR A 129 -18.69 -4.47 6.52
N ASN A 130 -18.85 -3.75 5.42
CA ASN A 130 -18.36 -4.17 4.12
C ASN A 130 -16.82 -4.26 4.10
N ASP A 131 -16.12 -3.26 4.65
CA ASP A 131 -14.65 -3.26 4.77
C ASP A 131 -14.15 -4.37 5.71
N TYR A 132 -14.83 -4.58 6.83
CA TYR A 132 -14.53 -5.67 7.77
C TYR A 132 -14.70 -7.06 7.12
N LEU A 133 -15.81 -7.28 6.41
CA LEU A 133 -16.05 -8.53 5.68
C LEU A 133 -15.06 -8.71 4.53
N TYR A 134 -14.68 -7.62 3.86
CA TYR A 134 -13.67 -7.65 2.79
C TYR A 134 -12.30 -8.08 3.33
N ASN A 135 -11.88 -7.54 4.47
CA ASN A 135 -10.60 -7.87 5.09
C ASN A 135 -10.60 -9.29 5.70
N GLN A 136 -11.71 -9.78 6.24
CA GLN A 136 -11.83 -11.18 6.68
C GLN A 136 -11.84 -12.18 5.53
N ALA A 137 -12.33 -11.79 4.36
CA ALA A 137 -12.36 -12.66 3.18
C ALA A 137 -10.97 -12.80 2.50
N SER A 138 -9.91 -12.21 3.05
CA SER A 138 -8.55 -12.30 2.49
C SER A 138 -7.73 -13.48 3.00
N LEU A 139 -8.37 -14.50 3.61
CA LEU A 139 -7.68 -15.73 4.00
C LEU A 139 -7.07 -16.42 2.77
N PRO A 140 -5.79 -16.82 2.81
CA PRO A 140 -5.16 -17.50 1.70
C PRO A 140 -5.81 -18.86 1.47
N GLN A 141 -6.08 -19.18 0.21
CA GLN A 141 -6.43 -20.52 -0.25
C GLN A 141 -5.22 -21.12 -0.94
N THR A 142 -4.87 -22.34 -0.56
CA THR A 142 -3.71 -23.04 -1.12
C THR A 142 -4.17 -24.33 -1.78
N VAL A 143 -3.73 -24.53 -3.00
CA VAL A 143 -3.91 -25.78 -3.76
C VAL A 143 -2.54 -26.37 -3.97
N THR A 144 -2.31 -27.55 -3.41
CA THR A 144 -1.05 -28.30 -3.55
C THR A 144 -1.28 -29.55 -4.37
N VAL A 145 -0.46 -29.77 -5.37
CA VAL A 145 -0.47 -30.95 -6.23
C VAL A 145 0.73 -31.83 -5.85
N PRO A 146 0.48 -33.07 -5.41
CA PRO A 146 1.56 -34.01 -5.10
C PRO A 146 2.39 -34.41 -6.34
N ALA A 147 3.53 -35.03 -6.10
CA ALA A 147 4.29 -35.68 -7.17
C ALA A 147 3.44 -36.71 -7.91
N GLY A 148 3.62 -36.84 -9.20
CA GLY A 148 2.89 -37.79 -10.05
C GLY A 148 1.44 -37.41 -10.34
N GLN A 149 0.99 -36.24 -9.92
CA GLN A 149 -0.38 -35.76 -10.15
C GLN A 149 -0.39 -34.41 -10.86
N ARG A 150 -1.56 -34.04 -11.39
CA ARG A 150 -1.84 -32.75 -11.97
C ARG A 150 -3.23 -32.30 -11.54
N ALA A 151 -3.44 -31.02 -11.47
CA ALA A 151 -4.74 -30.44 -11.16
C ALA A 151 -5.11 -29.35 -12.14
N GLN A 152 -6.40 -29.22 -12.42
CA GLN A 152 -6.97 -28.07 -13.12
C GLN A 152 -7.94 -27.37 -12.17
N ILE A 153 -7.79 -26.08 -12.03
CA ILE A 153 -8.70 -25.25 -11.23
C ILE A 153 -9.20 -24.06 -12.05
N THR A 154 -10.36 -23.55 -11.67
CA THR A 154 -10.88 -22.29 -12.19
C THR A 154 -10.99 -21.30 -11.05
N LEU A 155 -10.29 -20.16 -11.18
CA LEU A 155 -10.33 -19.08 -10.20
C LEU A 155 -11.64 -18.29 -10.30
N ALA A 156 -11.91 -17.47 -9.29
CA ALA A 156 -13.17 -16.71 -9.18
C ALA A 156 -13.40 -15.69 -10.32
N ASP A 157 -12.34 -15.26 -11.00
CA ASP A 157 -12.40 -14.37 -12.17
C ASP A 157 -12.63 -15.10 -13.51
N GLY A 158 -12.73 -16.44 -13.48
CA GLY A 158 -12.83 -17.28 -14.66
C GLY A 158 -11.49 -17.71 -15.27
N THR A 159 -10.36 -17.32 -14.68
CA THR A 159 -9.02 -17.78 -15.07
C THR A 159 -8.92 -19.29 -14.86
N ARG A 160 -8.45 -20.02 -15.86
CA ARG A 160 -8.14 -21.45 -15.76
C ARG A 160 -6.65 -21.65 -15.51
N VAL A 161 -6.33 -22.52 -14.56
CA VAL A 161 -4.96 -22.83 -14.18
C VAL A 161 -4.78 -24.34 -14.16
N TRP A 162 -3.79 -24.83 -14.88
CA TRP A 162 -3.30 -26.22 -14.78
C TRP A 162 -2.03 -26.21 -13.95
N LEU A 163 -2.03 -26.97 -12.89
CA LEU A 163 -0.88 -27.17 -12.01
C LEU A 163 -0.20 -28.49 -12.33
N ASN A 164 1.10 -28.46 -12.54
CA ASN A 164 1.91 -29.67 -12.75
C ASN A 164 2.24 -30.34 -11.41
N ALA A 165 2.89 -31.48 -11.48
CA ALA A 165 3.33 -32.24 -10.30
C ALA A 165 4.21 -31.38 -9.37
N GLN A 166 4.11 -31.61 -8.05
CA GLN A 166 4.85 -30.90 -7.00
C GLN A 166 4.67 -29.38 -7.02
N SER A 167 3.52 -28.90 -7.45
CA SER A 167 3.22 -27.47 -7.55
C SER A 167 2.24 -27.02 -6.49
N THR A 168 2.45 -25.82 -5.98
CA THR A 168 1.58 -25.17 -5.01
C THR A 168 1.17 -23.79 -5.53
N LEU A 169 -0.14 -23.53 -5.56
CA LEU A 169 -0.72 -22.24 -5.90
C LEU A 169 -1.46 -21.67 -4.70
N THR A 170 -1.10 -20.47 -4.30
CA THR A 170 -1.76 -19.75 -3.20
C THR A 170 -2.37 -18.44 -3.71
N TYR A 171 -3.60 -18.17 -3.32
CA TYR A 171 -4.33 -16.94 -3.68
C TYR A 171 -5.31 -16.56 -2.57
N ALA A 172 -5.71 -15.28 -2.50
CA ALA A 172 -6.66 -14.81 -1.49
C ALA A 172 -8.09 -15.27 -1.81
N SER A 173 -8.91 -15.55 -0.78
CA SER A 173 -10.32 -15.95 -0.95
C SER A 173 -11.18 -14.88 -1.64
N ASN A 174 -10.79 -13.61 -1.56
CA ASN A 174 -11.41 -12.47 -2.24
C ASN A 174 -10.82 -12.19 -3.63
N PHE A 175 -10.07 -13.15 -4.19
CA PHE A 175 -9.45 -13.06 -5.50
C PHE A 175 -10.43 -12.53 -6.58
N GLY A 176 -9.96 -11.56 -7.38
CA GLY A 176 -10.75 -10.95 -8.45
C GLY A 176 -11.63 -9.77 -8.06
N ARG A 177 -11.76 -9.44 -6.76
CA ARG A 177 -12.56 -8.30 -6.27
C ARG A 177 -11.80 -6.98 -6.08
N GLY A 178 -10.55 -6.90 -6.48
CA GLY A 178 -9.70 -5.70 -6.36
C GLY A 178 -8.29 -6.01 -6.81
N GLU A 179 -7.84 -7.23 -6.56
CA GLU A 179 -6.54 -7.72 -6.95
C GLU A 179 -6.66 -9.11 -7.54
N ARG A 180 -5.75 -9.45 -8.46
CA ARG A 180 -5.64 -10.78 -9.06
C ARG A 180 -4.20 -11.27 -8.88
N ASN A 181 -3.84 -11.48 -7.60
CA ASN A 181 -2.51 -11.94 -7.21
C ASN A 181 -2.55 -13.43 -6.87
N VAL A 182 -1.62 -14.18 -7.41
CA VAL A 182 -1.36 -15.57 -7.04
C VAL A 182 0.12 -15.76 -6.73
N GLU A 183 0.45 -16.66 -5.82
CA GLU A 183 1.80 -17.11 -5.53
C GLU A 183 1.96 -18.52 -6.07
N LEU A 184 3.02 -18.77 -6.82
CA LEU A 184 3.32 -20.06 -7.43
C LEU A 184 4.69 -20.57 -6.95
N ASP A 185 4.68 -21.79 -6.45
CA ASP A 185 5.85 -22.64 -6.29
C ASP A 185 5.63 -23.88 -7.15
N GLY A 186 6.42 -24.07 -8.21
CA GLY A 186 6.26 -25.14 -9.15
C GLY A 186 6.00 -24.71 -10.58
N GLU A 187 5.27 -25.52 -11.35
CA GLU A 187 4.92 -25.26 -12.74
C GLU A 187 3.39 -25.13 -12.91
N ALA A 188 2.97 -24.07 -13.58
CA ALA A 188 1.58 -23.85 -13.92
C ALA A 188 1.41 -23.21 -15.30
N TYR A 189 0.37 -23.68 -16.00
CA TYR A 189 -0.12 -23.06 -17.22
C TYR A 189 -1.39 -22.27 -16.91
N PHE A 190 -1.40 -21.02 -17.32
CA PHE A 190 -2.49 -20.08 -17.07
C PHE A 190 -3.21 -19.68 -18.36
N GLU A 191 -4.53 -19.70 -18.33
CA GLU A 191 -5.39 -19.03 -19.31
C GLU A 191 -6.15 -17.94 -18.57
N VAL A 192 -5.57 -16.75 -18.54
CA VAL A 192 -6.07 -15.64 -17.72
C VAL A 192 -7.25 -14.95 -18.38
N ALA A 193 -8.34 -14.79 -17.64
CA ALA A 193 -9.51 -14.03 -18.08
C ALA A 193 -9.14 -12.57 -18.38
N LYS A 194 -9.60 -12.05 -19.54
CA LYS A 194 -9.28 -10.68 -20.00
C LYS A 194 -9.92 -9.64 -19.08
N ASN A 195 -9.10 -8.86 -18.41
CA ASN A 195 -9.50 -7.71 -17.62
C ASN A 195 -8.38 -6.67 -17.59
N LYS A 196 -8.59 -5.54 -18.26
CA LYS A 196 -7.59 -4.46 -18.37
C LYS A 196 -7.52 -3.59 -17.13
N ASP A 197 -8.60 -3.53 -16.36
CA ASP A 197 -8.72 -2.66 -15.21
C ASP A 197 -8.03 -3.26 -13.97
N ILE A 198 -8.01 -4.59 -13.86
CA ILE A 198 -7.39 -5.33 -12.77
C ILE A 198 -6.38 -6.32 -13.36
N PRO A 199 -5.07 -5.97 -13.43
CA PRO A 199 -4.04 -6.89 -13.91
C PRO A 199 -3.93 -8.14 -13.04
N PHE A 200 -3.48 -9.24 -13.66
CA PHE A 200 -3.19 -10.49 -12.99
C PHE A 200 -1.69 -10.62 -12.73
N TYR A 201 -1.32 -11.02 -11.53
CA TYR A 201 0.08 -11.19 -11.13
C TYR A 201 0.35 -12.61 -10.67
N VAL A 202 1.42 -13.22 -11.18
CA VAL A 202 2.01 -14.45 -10.64
C VAL A 202 3.29 -14.07 -9.92
N HIS A 203 3.33 -14.32 -8.63
CA HIS A 203 4.51 -14.11 -7.79
C HIS A 203 5.23 -15.45 -7.63
N THR A 204 6.54 -15.46 -7.84
CA THR A 204 7.43 -16.57 -7.57
C THR A 204 8.60 -16.09 -6.71
N GLU A 205 9.44 -17.00 -6.24
CA GLU A 205 10.61 -16.65 -5.42
C GLU A 205 11.54 -15.64 -6.12
N MET A 206 11.78 -15.82 -7.42
CA MET A 206 12.75 -15.02 -8.18
C MET A 206 12.13 -13.87 -8.98
N ASN A 207 10.96 -14.09 -9.54
CA ASN A 207 10.36 -13.18 -10.50
C ASN A 207 8.85 -12.97 -10.24
N LYS A 208 8.35 -11.86 -10.77
CA LYS A 208 6.93 -11.55 -10.80
C LYS A 208 6.48 -11.37 -12.25
N VAL A 209 5.41 -12.02 -12.62
CA VAL A 209 4.78 -11.95 -13.95
C VAL A 209 3.52 -11.12 -13.88
N LYS A 210 3.34 -10.17 -14.79
CA LYS A 210 2.13 -9.34 -14.91
C LYS A 210 1.50 -9.53 -16.27
N VAL A 211 0.17 -9.77 -16.28
CA VAL A 211 -0.63 -9.94 -17.50
C VAL A 211 -2.01 -9.30 -17.35
N VAL A 212 -2.75 -9.12 -18.44
CA VAL A 212 -4.13 -8.57 -18.43
C VAL A 212 -5.16 -9.48 -19.08
N GLY A 213 -4.72 -10.60 -19.71
CA GLY A 213 -5.57 -11.55 -20.40
C GLY A 213 -4.74 -12.34 -21.41
N THR A 214 -4.08 -13.37 -20.96
CA THR A 214 -2.91 -13.97 -21.58
C THR A 214 -2.91 -15.48 -21.31
N SER A 215 -2.45 -16.27 -22.27
CA SER A 215 -2.16 -17.69 -22.12
C SER A 215 -0.65 -17.88 -22.05
N PHE A 216 -0.15 -18.42 -20.93
CA PHE A 216 1.28 -18.55 -20.68
C PHE A 216 1.58 -19.66 -19.67
N ASN A 217 2.82 -20.16 -19.70
CA ASN A 217 3.36 -21.11 -18.72
C ASN A 217 4.38 -20.40 -17.82
N VAL A 218 4.42 -20.79 -16.56
CA VAL A 218 5.46 -20.43 -15.61
C VAL A 218 5.98 -21.69 -14.95
N CYS A 219 7.31 -21.88 -14.95
CA CYS A 219 8.01 -22.92 -14.22
C CYS A 219 9.00 -22.26 -13.26
N ALA A 220 8.80 -22.43 -11.96
CA ALA A 220 9.56 -21.78 -10.90
C ALA A 220 9.44 -22.57 -9.59
N TYR A 221 10.12 -23.71 -9.53
CA TYR A 221 10.19 -24.54 -8.31
C TYR A 221 11.11 -23.89 -7.28
N ALA A 222 10.64 -23.79 -6.04
CA ALA A 222 11.39 -23.19 -4.94
C ALA A 222 12.74 -23.91 -4.74
N GLY A 223 13.80 -23.13 -4.52
CA GLY A 223 15.16 -23.64 -4.32
C GLY A 223 15.90 -24.07 -5.59
N SER A 224 15.25 -24.15 -6.76
CA SER A 224 15.91 -24.48 -8.04
C SER A 224 16.78 -23.34 -8.56
N LYS A 225 16.54 -22.09 -8.11
CA LYS A 225 17.16 -20.87 -8.65
C LYS A 225 16.91 -20.69 -10.16
N GLU A 226 15.83 -21.27 -10.66
CA GLU A 226 15.42 -21.24 -12.05
C GLU A 226 14.01 -20.67 -12.15
N PHE A 227 13.83 -19.80 -13.10
CA PHE A 227 12.52 -19.25 -13.46
C PHE A 227 12.39 -19.29 -14.98
N GLU A 228 11.35 -19.89 -15.46
CA GLU A 228 11.04 -19.96 -16.89
C GLU A 228 9.61 -19.52 -17.14
N THR A 229 9.39 -18.79 -18.22
CA THR A 229 8.04 -18.47 -18.67
C THR A 229 7.96 -18.42 -20.19
N THR A 230 6.86 -18.96 -20.71
CA THR A 230 6.57 -19.02 -22.14
C THR A 230 5.25 -18.39 -22.42
N LEU A 231 5.24 -17.47 -23.36
CA LEU A 231 4.03 -16.81 -23.82
C LEU A 231 3.43 -17.50 -25.04
N VAL A 232 2.17 -17.92 -24.92
CA VAL A 232 1.40 -18.53 -26.01
C VAL A 232 0.50 -17.50 -26.70
N GLU A 233 -0.24 -16.70 -25.94
CA GLU A 233 -1.14 -15.66 -26.47
C GLU A 233 -1.16 -14.45 -25.53
N GLY A 234 -1.12 -13.25 -26.08
CA GLY A 234 -1.25 -11.99 -25.34
C GLY A 234 0.10 -11.30 -25.10
N ILE A 235 0.29 -10.75 -23.92
CA ILE A 235 1.50 -10.01 -23.50
C ILE A 235 1.83 -10.38 -22.06
N VAL A 236 3.11 -10.59 -21.79
CA VAL A 236 3.68 -10.84 -20.44
C VAL A 236 4.71 -9.78 -20.11
N ASP A 237 4.57 -9.10 -18.99
CA ASP A 237 5.60 -8.26 -18.41
C ASP A 237 6.27 -9.00 -17.24
N ILE A 238 7.61 -9.07 -17.23
CA ILE A 238 8.40 -9.78 -16.23
C ILE A 238 9.16 -8.78 -15.38
N TYR A 239 9.10 -8.96 -14.08
CA TYR A 239 9.75 -8.13 -13.06
C TYR A 239 10.61 -9.02 -12.15
N PRO A 240 11.69 -8.50 -11.53
CA PRO A 240 12.28 -9.14 -10.37
C PRO A 240 11.24 -9.22 -9.23
N ALA A 241 11.32 -10.22 -8.37
CA ALA A 241 10.36 -10.39 -7.25
C ALA A 241 10.23 -9.12 -6.41
N ASN A 242 11.33 -8.42 -6.12
CA ASN A 242 11.40 -7.27 -5.24
C ASN A 242 11.51 -5.92 -5.97
N SER A 243 11.09 -5.83 -7.25
CA SER A 243 11.19 -4.60 -8.04
C SER A 243 9.91 -4.31 -8.81
N ASN A 244 9.65 -3.02 -9.02
CA ASN A 244 8.56 -2.57 -9.88
C ASN A 244 9.05 -2.11 -11.27
N LYS A 245 10.35 -2.28 -11.56
CA LYS A 245 10.91 -2.04 -12.91
C LYS A 245 10.95 -3.35 -13.67
N ALA A 246 10.23 -3.40 -14.81
CA ALA A 246 10.21 -4.59 -15.66
C ALA A 246 11.61 -4.93 -16.19
N ILE A 247 11.96 -6.21 -16.18
CA ILE A 247 13.15 -6.75 -16.83
C ILE A 247 12.92 -6.75 -18.36
N THR A 248 11.79 -7.32 -18.77
CA THR A 248 11.44 -7.50 -20.18
C THR A 248 9.95 -7.65 -20.37
N ARG A 249 9.53 -7.50 -21.62
CA ARG A 249 8.18 -7.81 -22.10
C ARG A 249 8.28 -8.93 -23.13
N LEU A 250 7.43 -9.94 -23.00
CA LEU A 250 7.31 -11.01 -23.97
C LEU A 250 6.15 -10.74 -24.93
N GLN A 251 6.40 -11.10 -26.19
CA GLN A 251 5.43 -11.20 -27.25
C GLN A 251 5.16 -12.69 -27.55
N LYS A 252 4.14 -12.95 -28.34
CA LYS A 252 3.79 -14.32 -28.74
C LYS A 252 5.03 -15.08 -29.26
N GLU A 253 5.14 -16.36 -28.88
CA GLU A 253 6.23 -17.26 -29.24
C GLU A 253 7.56 -16.99 -28.51
N GLU A 254 7.59 -16.03 -27.58
CA GLU A 254 8.79 -15.75 -26.82
C GLU A 254 8.81 -16.51 -25.48
N PHE A 255 10.00 -16.98 -25.16
CA PHE A 255 10.40 -17.61 -23.90
C PHE A 255 11.37 -16.71 -23.15
N PHE A 256 11.25 -16.70 -21.84
CA PHE A 256 12.23 -16.06 -20.95
C PHE A 256 12.63 -17.05 -19.85
N GLY A 257 13.94 -17.21 -19.68
CA GLY A 257 14.54 -17.95 -18.58
C GLY A 257 15.44 -17.03 -17.73
N ASN A 258 15.42 -17.24 -16.43
CA ASN A 258 16.34 -16.65 -15.46
C ASN A 258 16.96 -17.79 -14.64
N TYR A 259 18.24 -18.01 -14.81
CA TYR A 259 19.01 -19.10 -14.20
C TYR A 259 20.08 -18.49 -13.30
N ASP A 260 19.84 -18.48 -11.99
CA ASP A 260 20.71 -17.87 -10.97
C ASP A 260 21.16 -16.43 -11.34
N GLY A 261 20.18 -15.62 -11.81
CA GLY A 261 20.41 -14.24 -12.21
C GLY A 261 20.87 -14.03 -13.66
N LYS A 262 21.14 -15.10 -14.41
CA LYS A 262 21.46 -15.03 -15.84
C LYS A 262 20.19 -15.14 -16.67
N CYS A 263 19.79 -14.03 -17.29
CA CYS A 263 18.56 -13.93 -18.06
C CYS A 263 18.80 -14.29 -19.53
N LYS A 264 17.89 -15.10 -20.12
CA LYS A 264 17.87 -15.46 -21.53
C LYS A 264 16.46 -15.22 -22.09
N LYS A 265 16.37 -14.60 -23.26
CA LYS A 265 15.13 -14.46 -24.01
C LYS A 265 15.31 -15.03 -25.41
N VAL A 266 14.44 -15.93 -25.84
CA VAL A 266 14.49 -16.61 -27.14
C VAL A 266 13.09 -16.74 -27.73
N ILE A 267 13.03 -16.98 -29.04
CA ILE A 267 11.80 -17.39 -29.73
C ILE A 267 11.80 -18.92 -29.73
N LEU A 268 10.71 -19.53 -29.29
CA LEU A 268 10.56 -20.97 -29.30
C LEU A 268 9.98 -21.46 -30.65
N PRO A 269 10.52 -22.51 -31.23
CA PRO A 269 10.01 -23.07 -32.48
C PRO A 269 8.68 -23.83 -32.27
N SER A 270 8.38 -24.25 -31.05
CA SER A 270 7.25 -25.09 -30.73
C SER A 270 6.78 -24.94 -29.29
N TYR A 271 5.49 -25.20 -29.06
CA TYR A 271 4.87 -25.28 -27.72
C TYR A 271 4.57 -26.75 -27.31
N GLU A 272 5.09 -27.75 -28.02
CA GLU A 272 4.80 -29.14 -27.76
C GLU A 272 5.08 -29.54 -26.31
N TYR A 273 6.11 -28.98 -25.68
CA TYR A 273 6.46 -29.28 -24.30
C TYR A 273 5.40 -28.84 -23.28
N LEU A 274 4.49 -27.89 -23.63
CA LEU A 274 3.39 -27.45 -22.78
C LEU A 274 2.19 -28.42 -22.81
N ARG A 275 2.27 -29.50 -23.61
CA ARG A 275 1.21 -30.51 -23.71
C ARG A 275 1.16 -31.44 -22.50
N TRP A 276 2.06 -31.25 -21.52
CA TRP A 276 1.98 -31.92 -20.23
C TRP A 276 0.57 -31.75 -19.61
N LYS A 277 -0.06 -30.59 -19.77
CA LYS A 277 -1.43 -30.31 -19.32
C LYS A 277 -2.49 -31.28 -19.94
N GLU A 278 -2.20 -31.86 -21.09
CA GLU A 278 -3.03 -32.81 -21.80
C GLU A 278 -2.62 -34.27 -21.50
N GLY A 279 -1.61 -34.50 -20.67
CA GLY A 279 -1.06 -35.83 -20.40
C GLY A 279 -0.12 -36.34 -21.48
N LEU A 280 0.50 -35.45 -22.22
CA LEU A 280 1.49 -35.78 -23.23
C LEU A 280 2.84 -35.11 -22.88
N TYR A 281 3.82 -35.91 -22.55
CA TYR A 281 5.18 -35.46 -22.29
C TYR A 281 5.95 -35.41 -23.61
N CYS A 282 6.32 -34.20 -24.01
CA CYS A 282 7.06 -33.96 -25.24
C CYS A 282 8.45 -33.46 -24.91
N PHE A 283 9.44 -34.20 -25.31
CA PHE A 283 10.86 -33.85 -25.23
C PHE A 283 11.34 -33.53 -26.65
N ASP A 284 12.06 -32.42 -26.82
CA ASP A 284 12.62 -31.99 -28.09
C ASP A 284 14.02 -31.48 -27.83
N ASP A 285 15.02 -32.30 -28.20
CA ASP A 285 16.45 -32.06 -27.94
C ASP A 285 16.75 -31.78 -26.45
N VAL A 286 16.12 -32.55 -25.54
CA VAL A 286 16.25 -32.40 -24.09
C VAL A 286 17.36 -33.30 -23.55
N PRO A 287 18.31 -32.77 -22.75
CA PRO A 287 19.37 -33.58 -22.13
C PRO A 287 18.78 -34.73 -21.32
N PHE A 288 19.42 -35.92 -21.41
CA PHE A 288 18.93 -37.12 -20.73
C PHE A 288 18.78 -36.91 -19.21
N SER A 289 19.74 -36.23 -18.57
CA SER A 289 19.65 -35.85 -17.15
C SER A 289 18.39 -35.05 -16.81
N CYS A 290 17.99 -34.09 -17.65
CA CYS A 290 16.80 -33.29 -17.46
C CYS A 290 15.51 -34.14 -17.65
N ILE A 291 15.53 -35.11 -18.56
CA ILE A 291 14.42 -36.05 -18.74
C ILE A 291 14.25 -36.90 -17.48
N LEU A 292 15.34 -37.48 -16.92
CA LEU A 292 15.26 -38.26 -15.69
C LEU A 292 14.64 -37.45 -14.53
N THR A 293 15.10 -36.21 -14.31
CA THR A 293 14.52 -35.31 -13.30
C THR A 293 13.02 -35.08 -13.52
N LYS A 294 12.61 -34.88 -14.78
CA LYS A 294 11.17 -34.70 -15.10
C LYS A 294 10.37 -35.99 -14.87
N LEU A 295 10.94 -37.17 -15.17
CA LEU A 295 10.30 -38.45 -14.92
C LEU A 295 10.12 -38.71 -13.42
N GLU A 296 11.14 -38.40 -12.59
CA GLU A 296 11.01 -38.47 -11.12
C GLU A 296 9.79 -37.66 -10.63
N MET A 297 9.68 -36.45 -11.10
CA MET A 297 8.58 -35.56 -10.74
C MET A 297 7.22 -36.03 -11.28
N TYR A 298 7.17 -36.42 -12.55
CA TYR A 298 5.92 -36.79 -13.23
C TYR A 298 5.33 -38.12 -12.76
N TYR A 299 6.18 -39.04 -12.30
CA TYR A 299 5.77 -40.41 -11.88
C TYR A 299 5.93 -40.65 -10.38
N ASN A 300 6.44 -39.67 -9.63
CA ASN A 300 6.73 -39.82 -8.20
C ASN A 300 7.64 -41.00 -7.92
N VAL A 301 8.72 -41.12 -8.68
CA VAL A 301 9.74 -42.18 -8.55
C VAL A 301 11.09 -41.57 -8.26
N LYS A 302 11.96 -42.32 -7.59
CA LYS A 302 13.35 -41.92 -7.40
C LYS A 302 14.21 -42.64 -8.44
N ILE A 303 14.97 -41.90 -9.22
CA ILE A 303 15.87 -42.46 -10.23
C ILE A 303 17.32 -42.32 -9.76
N THR A 304 18.01 -43.44 -9.60
CA THR A 304 19.42 -43.50 -9.23
C THR A 304 20.24 -44.01 -10.40
N VAL A 305 21.30 -43.31 -10.75
CA VAL A 305 22.18 -43.65 -11.87
C VAL A 305 23.51 -44.19 -11.32
N SER A 306 23.95 -45.37 -11.74
CA SER A 306 25.15 -46.03 -11.22
C SER A 306 26.45 -45.32 -11.59
N ASP A 307 26.54 -44.80 -12.82
CA ASP A 307 27.71 -44.06 -13.31
C ASP A 307 27.25 -42.68 -13.81
N PRO A 308 27.79 -41.58 -13.24
CA PRO A 308 27.49 -40.22 -13.69
C PRO A 308 27.73 -39.98 -15.18
N LYS A 309 28.54 -40.78 -15.85
CA LYS A 309 28.77 -40.69 -17.30
C LYS A 309 27.50 -40.92 -18.11
N LEU A 310 26.56 -41.73 -17.61
CA LEU A 310 25.29 -42.00 -18.24
C LEU A 310 24.43 -40.75 -18.34
N LEU A 311 24.61 -39.77 -17.43
CA LEU A 311 23.91 -38.47 -17.45
C LEU A 311 24.37 -37.58 -18.61
N ASN A 312 25.52 -37.87 -19.22
CA ASN A 312 26.09 -37.13 -20.34
C ASN A 312 25.69 -37.70 -21.70
N TYR A 313 24.71 -38.58 -21.76
CA TYR A 313 24.17 -39.03 -23.03
C TYR A 313 23.60 -37.88 -23.83
N ASP A 314 23.57 -38.06 -25.15
CA ASP A 314 22.98 -37.09 -26.07
C ASP A 314 21.53 -36.75 -25.66
N SER A 315 21.08 -35.60 -26.10
CA SER A 315 19.71 -35.20 -25.88
C SER A 315 18.70 -36.12 -26.59
N CYS A 316 17.55 -36.27 -25.99
CA CYS A 316 16.50 -37.14 -26.51
C CYS A 316 15.33 -36.32 -27.07
N THR A 317 14.74 -36.80 -28.16
CA THR A 317 13.51 -36.30 -28.72
C THR A 317 12.45 -37.42 -28.73
N GLY A 318 11.29 -37.13 -28.16
CA GLY A 318 10.20 -38.14 -28.10
C GLY A 318 8.91 -37.57 -27.55
N LYS A 319 7.81 -38.25 -27.81
CA LYS A 319 6.47 -37.92 -27.29
C LYS A 319 5.89 -39.14 -26.59
N PHE A 320 5.54 -39.01 -25.34
CA PHE A 320 5.08 -40.09 -24.47
C PHE A 320 3.76 -39.69 -23.80
N ARG A 321 2.83 -40.63 -23.76
CA ARG A 321 1.60 -40.43 -22.97
C ARG A 321 1.86 -40.78 -21.53
N GLU A 322 1.34 -39.98 -20.62
CA GLU A 322 1.45 -40.23 -19.17
C GLU A 322 1.01 -41.65 -18.79
N GLN A 323 -0.08 -42.13 -19.40
CA GLN A 323 -0.64 -43.45 -19.14
C GLN A 323 0.27 -44.60 -19.57
N ASP A 324 1.26 -44.35 -20.43
CA ASP A 324 2.19 -45.40 -20.89
C ASP A 324 3.16 -45.81 -19.77
N GLY A 325 3.32 -44.95 -18.76
CA GLY A 325 4.15 -45.19 -17.58
C GLY A 325 5.65 -44.97 -17.79
N VAL A 326 6.36 -44.76 -16.69
CA VAL A 326 7.83 -44.48 -16.70
C VAL A 326 8.64 -45.62 -17.30
N GLU A 327 8.24 -46.86 -17.06
CA GLU A 327 8.91 -48.07 -17.60
C GLU A 327 8.91 -48.07 -19.14
N HIS A 328 7.78 -47.74 -19.75
CA HIS A 328 7.67 -47.67 -21.22
C HIS A 328 8.58 -46.57 -21.79
N ILE A 329 8.62 -45.42 -21.14
CA ILE A 329 9.45 -44.30 -21.55
C ILE A 329 10.95 -44.71 -21.50
N LEU A 330 11.40 -45.19 -20.34
CA LEU A 330 12.80 -45.62 -20.17
C LEU A 330 13.18 -46.75 -21.15
N ARG A 331 12.31 -47.75 -21.35
CA ARG A 331 12.49 -48.83 -22.33
C ARG A 331 12.57 -48.30 -23.76
N THR A 332 11.90 -47.21 -24.07
CA THR A 332 11.95 -46.61 -25.40
C THR A 332 13.29 -45.86 -25.58
N ILE A 333 13.66 -45.03 -24.57
CA ILE A 333 14.91 -44.26 -24.60
C ILE A 333 16.15 -45.22 -24.61
N SER A 334 16.11 -46.38 -23.91
CA SER A 334 17.21 -47.35 -23.87
C SER A 334 17.48 -48.08 -25.19
N LYS A 335 16.63 -47.91 -26.20
CA LYS A 335 16.93 -48.43 -27.56
C LYS A 335 18.00 -47.60 -28.27
N ASP A 336 18.02 -46.31 -28.00
CA ASP A 336 18.95 -45.37 -28.64
C ASP A 336 20.17 -45.05 -27.74
N HIS A 337 20.03 -45.29 -26.41
CA HIS A 337 21.07 -45.08 -25.42
C HIS A 337 21.43 -46.38 -24.69
N PRO A 338 22.71 -46.74 -24.55
CA PRO A 338 23.15 -48.06 -24.05
C PRO A 338 23.08 -48.14 -22.52
N PHE A 339 21.87 -48.10 -21.94
CA PHE A 339 21.66 -48.35 -20.52
C PHE A 339 20.62 -49.44 -20.29
N GLU A 340 20.67 -50.07 -19.15
CA GLU A 340 19.61 -50.91 -18.61
C GLU A 340 19.06 -50.31 -17.33
N PHE A 341 17.87 -50.75 -16.94
CA PHE A 341 17.27 -50.26 -15.69
C PHE A 341 16.54 -51.41 -14.98
N SER A 342 16.44 -51.28 -13.67
CA SER A 342 15.61 -52.14 -12.84
C SER A 342 14.66 -51.26 -12.01
N ILE A 343 13.46 -51.75 -11.78
CA ILE A 343 12.44 -51.10 -10.97
C ILE A 343 12.20 -51.97 -9.75
N ASN A 344 12.17 -51.39 -8.55
CA ASN A 344 11.88 -52.13 -7.33
C ASN A 344 10.41 -52.67 -7.31
N GLU A 345 10.12 -53.56 -6.35
CA GLU A 345 8.78 -54.18 -6.24
C GLU A 345 7.68 -53.15 -5.94
N GLU A 346 8.00 -52.06 -5.19
CA GLU A 346 7.10 -50.99 -4.83
C GLU A 346 6.86 -50.00 -5.99
N LYS A 347 7.67 -50.09 -7.05
CA LYS A 347 7.67 -49.20 -8.23
C LYS A 347 7.91 -47.73 -7.93
N ASP A 348 8.54 -47.44 -6.83
CA ASP A 348 8.87 -46.06 -6.39
C ASP A 348 10.36 -45.71 -6.63
N SER A 349 11.21 -46.70 -6.96
CA SER A 349 12.64 -46.55 -7.16
C SER A 349 13.11 -47.25 -8.42
N ILE A 350 13.86 -46.52 -9.22
CA ILE A 350 14.41 -46.98 -10.50
C ILE A 350 15.95 -46.86 -10.43
N PHE A 351 16.62 -47.90 -10.80
CA PHE A 351 18.08 -47.93 -10.83
C PHE A 351 18.56 -48.13 -12.28
N ILE A 352 19.32 -47.13 -12.78
CA ILE A 352 19.86 -47.13 -14.15
C ILE A 352 21.35 -47.47 -14.11
N TYR A 353 21.79 -48.40 -14.96
CA TYR A 353 23.16 -48.90 -15.06
C TYR A 353 23.57 -49.09 -16.51
N GLU A 354 24.87 -49.15 -16.75
CA GLU A 354 25.45 -49.39 -18.08
C GLU A 354 25.08 -50.82 -18.57
N LYS A 355 24.84 -50.95 -19.86
CA LYS A 355 24.50 -52.22 -20.49
C LYS A 355 25.71 -53.11 -20.67
#